data_b1b0fcac09cc01599482091f3fbe191e
#
_entry.id   b1b0fcac09cc01599482091f3fbe191e
#
_cell.length_a   1.000
_cell.length_b   1.000
_cell.length_c   1.000
_cell.angle_alpha   90.00
_cell.angle_beta   90.00
_cell.angle_gamma   90.00
#
_symmetry.space_group_name_H-M   'P 1'
#
loop_
_entity.id
_entity.type
_entity.pdbx_description
1 polymer ?
#
loop_
_entity_poly.entity_id
_entity_poly.type
_entity_poly.pdbx_seq_one_letter_code
_entity_poly.pdbx_strand_id
1 'polypeptide(L)'
;MVDSKTDLDARLEKILKEVFQVEKIDLNSLMDEIPEWDSYNYVKLILAVENEFKIKLEDVDTIEITSIPIIKSKISKYLNEK
;
A
#
# COMPACT_ATOMS: atom_id res chain seq x y z
N MET A 1 3.51 24.21 0.78
CA MET A 1 4.16 22.99 1.23
C MET A 1 3.21 21.81 1.16
N VAL A 2 3.67 20.72 0.64
CA VAL A 2 2.82 19.54 0.48
C VAL A 2 2.64 18.83 1.83
N ASP A 3 1.40 18.49 2.13
CA ASP A 3 1.10 17.65 3.28
C ASP A 3 1.57 16.23 2.96
N SER A 4 2.56 15.74 3.71
CA SER A 4 3.14 14.42 3.44
C SER A 4 2.09 13.31 3.55
N LYS A 5 1.09 13.49 4.39
CA LYS A 5 0.03 12.50 4.54
C LYS A 5 -0.83 12.45 3.28
N THR A 6 -1.17 13.62 2.71
CA THR A 6 -1.93 13.68 1.47
C THR A 6 -1.13 13.10 0.31
N ASP A 7 0.17 13.39 0.28
CA ASP A 7 1.04 12.84 -0.73
C ASP A 7 1.10 11.31 -0.64
N LEU A 8 1.19 10.79 0.58
CA LEU A 8 1.21 9.35 0.82
C LEU A 8 -0.05 8.70 0.27
N ASP A 9 -1.21 9.27 0.57
CA ASP A 9 -2.49 8.73 0.11
C ASP A 9 -2.57 8.72 -1.40
N ALA A 10 -2.18 9.80 -2.05
CA ALA A 10 -2.23 9.91 -3.50
C ALA A 10 -1.31 8.90 -4.17
N ARG A 11 -0.12 8.74 -3.63
CA ARG A 11 0.86 7.80 -4.21
C ARG A 11 0.41 6.36 -4.01
N LEU A 12 -0.12 6.05 -2.84
CA LEU A 12 -0.61 4.70 -2.56
C LEU A 12 -1.82 4.38 -3.43
N GLU A 13 -2.73 5.32 -3.59
CA GLU A 13 -3.90 5.11 -4.44
C GLU A 13 -3.49 4.79 -5.88
N LYS A 14 -2.51 5.50 -6.39
CA LYS A 14 -2.01 5.27 -7.74
C LYS A 14 -1.45 3.86 -7.86
N ILE A 15 -0.65 3.43 -6.89
CA ILE A 15 -0.08 2.09 -6.88
C ILE A 15 -1.19 1.03 -6.89
N LEU A 16 -2.18 1.19 -6.04
CA LEU A 16 -3.27 0.23 -5.92
C LEU A 16 -4.06 0.11 -7.20
N LYS A 17 -4.34 1.23 -7.85
CA LYS A 17 -5.06 1.22 -9.12
C LYS A 17 -4.28 0.50 -10.20
N GLU A 18 -2.98 0.71 -10.23
CA GLU A 18 -2.13 0.07 -11.24
C GLU A 18 -1.97 -1.43 -10.97
N VAL A 19 -1.74 -1.80 -9.73
CA VAL A 19 -1.53 -3.21 -9.38
C VAL A 19 -2.81 -4.03 -9.59
N PHE A 20 -3.93 -3.50 -9.12
CA PHE A 20 -5.20 -4.21 -9.21
C PHE A 20 -5.93 -3.95 -10.53
N GLN A 21 -5.44 -3.01 -11.33
CA GLN A 21 -6.02 -2.65 -12.64
C GLN A 21 -7.48 -2.22 -12.50
N VAL A 22 -7.74 -1.36 -11.52
CA VAL A 22 -9.07 -0.81 -11.27
C VAL A 22 -9.03 0.69 -11.42
N GLU A 23 -10.19 1.28 -11.76
CA GLU A 23 -10.29 2.73 -11.93
C GLU A 23 -10.49 3.47 -10.63
N LYS A 24 -11.08 2.80 -9.64
CA LYS A 24 -11.35 3.40 -8.34
C LYS A 24 -10.96 2.43 -7.24
N ILE A 25 -10.50 2.97 -6.14
CA ILE A 25 -10.12 2.18 -4.97
C ILE A 25 -10.51 2.96 -3.73
N ASP A 26 -11.11 2.26 -2.76
CA ASP A 26 -11.44 2.85 -1.47
C ASP A 26 -10.29 2.58 -0.51
N LEU A 27 -9.64 3.64 -0.05
CA LEU A 27 -8.46 3.51 0.80
C LEU A 27 -8.79 2.99 2.21
N ASN A 28 -10.06 2.74 2.50
CA ASN A 28 -10.46 2.14 3.75
C ASN A 28 -10.86 0.67 3.60
N SER A 29 -10.67 0.11 2.41
CA SER A 29 -11.10 -1.26 2.15
C SER A 29 -10.26 -2.30 2.87
N LEU A 30 -10.92 -3.40 3.21
CA LEU A 30 -10.25 -4.59 3.73
C LEU A 30 -9.82 -5.46 2.56
N MET A 31 -8.81 -6.30 2.80
CA MET A 31 -8.32 -7.22 1.79
C MET A 31 -9.45 -8.07 1.21
N ASP A 32 -10.33 -8.58 2.07
CA ASP A 32 -11.44 -9.43 1.65
C ASP A 32 -12.45 -8.73 0.76
N GLU A 33 -12.48 -7.41 0.79
CA GLU A 33 -13.42 -6.63 0.00
C GLU A 33 -12.93 -6.35 -1.41
N ILE A 34 -11.67 -6.67 -1.70
CA ILE A 34 -11.06 -6.40 -3.00
C ILE A 34 -10.76 -7.73 -3.69
N PRO A 35 -11.59 -8.14 -4.65
CA PRO A 35 -11.37 -9.43 -5.33
C PRO A 35 -10.02 -9.53 -6.03
N GLU A 36 -9.49 -8.40 -6.49
CA GLU A 36 -8.21 -8.37 -7.18
C GLU A 36 -7.02 -8.56 -6.24
N TRP A 37 -7.24 -8.54 -4.95
CA TRP A 37 -6.17 -8.69 -3.97
C TRP A 37 -5.92 -10.17 -3.69
N ASP A 38 -5.28 -10.82 -4.64
CA ASP A 38 -4.91 -12.25 -4.50
C ASP A 38 -3.41 -12.34 -4.23
N SER A 39 -2.91 -13.56 -4.13
CA SER A 39 -1.51 -13.80 -3.79
C SER A 39 -0.56 -13.17 -4.80
N TYR A 40 -0.89 -13.27 -6.08
CA TYR A 40 -0.06 -12.73 -7.13
C TYR A 40 0.01 -11.19 -7.05
N ASN A 41 -1.16 -10.56 -6.98
CA ASN A 41 -1.21 -9.10 -6.90
C ASN A 41 -0.66 -8.59 -5.58
N TYR A 42 -0.76 -9.38 -4.53
CA TYR A 42 -0.19 -9.00 -3.25
C TYR A 42 1.33 -8.82 -3.36
N VAL A 43 2.00 -9.77 -4.01
CA VAL A 43 3.45 -9.68 -4.20
C VAL A 43 3.78 -8.46 -5.05
N LYS A 44 3.02 -8.21 -6.12
CA LYS A 44 3.22 -7.04 -6.95
C LYS A 44 3.03 -5.75 -6.15
N LEU A 45 2.02 -5.73 -5.29
CA LEU A 45 1.74 -4.57 -4.45
C LEU A 45 2.92 -4.26 -3.53
N ILE A 46 3.44 -5.27 -2.86
CA ILE A 46 4.55 -5.08 -1.94
C ILE A 46 5.77 -4.54 -2.68
N LEU A 47 6.09 -5.12 -3.83
CA LEU A 47 7.23 -4.66 -4.61
C LEU A 47 7.05 -3.23 -5.10
N ALA A 48 5.83 -2.88 -5.52
CA ALA A 48 5.53 -1.54 -5.99
C ALA A 48 5.66 -0.52 -4.87
N VAL A 49 5.17 -0.87 -3.67
CA VAL A 49 5.26 0.00 -2.51
C VAL A 49 6.73 0.22 -2.11
N GLU A 50 7.50 -0.85 -2.06
CA GLU A 50 8.90 -0.74 -1.70
C GLU A 50 9.66 0.14 -2.69
N ASN A 51 9.36 -0.01 -3.97
CA ASN A 51 10.02 0.77 -5.00
C ASN A 51 9.59 2.24 -4.97
N GLU A 52 8.31 2.50 -4.80
CA GLU A 52 7.79 3.86 -4.82
C GLU A 52 8.28 4.68 -3.64
N PHE A 53 8.28 4.08 -2.46
CA PHE A 53 8.62 4.80 -1.23
C PHE A 53 10.08 4.59 -0.78
N LYS A 54 10.83 3.79 -1.52
CA LYS A 54 12.24 3.49 -1.21
C LYS A 54 12.40 2.91 0.19
N ILE A 55 11.55 1.95 0.51
CA ILE A 55 11.56 1.25 1.80
C ILE A 55 11.63 -0.24 1.54
N LYS A 56 11.91 -1.01 2.59
CA LYS A 56 11.90 -2.46 2.50
C LYS A 56 11.09 -3.00 3.65
N LEU A 57 9.96 -3.62 3.32
CA LEU A 57 9.08 -4.20 4.33
C LEU A 57 9.62 -5.54 4.79
N GLU A 58 9.55 -5.78 6.10
CA GLU A 58 9.96 -7.05 6.65
C GLU A 58 8.83 -8.06 6.54
N ASP A 59 9.19 -9.34 6.61
CA ASP A 59 8.20 -10.41 6.47
C ASP A 59 7.08 -10.29 7.49
N VAL A 60 7.41 -9.93 8.73
CA VAL A 60 6.41 -9.79 9.77
C VAL A 60 5.40 -8.69 9.43
N ASP A 61 5.87 -7.62 8.79
CA ASP A 61 4.97 -6.53 8.41
C ASP A 61 4.05 -6.95 7.27
N THR A 62 4.58 -7.70 6.30
CA THR A 62 3.76 -8.14 5.17
C THR A 62 2.67 -9.12 5.61
N ILE A 63 2.95 -9.96 6.58
CA ILE A 63 1.96 -10.90 7.09
C ILE A 63 0.79 -10.17 7.75
N GLU A 64 1.05 -9.01 8.35
CA GLU A 64 0.02 -8.25 9.06
C GLU A 64 -0.87 -7.42 8.14
N ILE A 65 -0.53 -7.30 6.87
CA ILE A 65 -1.28 -6.44 5.95
C ILE A 65 -2.56 -7.15 5.52
N THR A 66 -3.68 -6.74 6.10
CA THR A 66 -4.99 -7.28 5.78
C THR A 66 -5.99 -6.19 5.37
N SER A 67 -5.52 -4.94 5.26
CA SER A 67 -6.35 -3.83 4.82
C SER A 67 -5.46 -2.72 4.29
N ILE A 68 -6.06 -1.81 3.52
CA ILE A 68 -5.31 -0.67 2.99
C ILE A 68 -4.85 0.27 4.10
N PRO A 69 -5.67 0.57 5.12
CA PRO A 69 -5.18 1.39 6.24
C PRO A 69 -3.95 0.81 6.92
N ILE A 70 -3.83 -0.50 7.00
CA ILE A 70 -2.65 -1.12 7.59
C ILE A 70 -1.43 -0.88 6.70
N ILE A 71 -1.58 -1.00 5.38
CA ILE A 71 -0.50 -0.68 4.44
C ILE A 71 0.00 0.74 4.67
N LYS A 72 -0.94 1.69 4.73
CA LYS A 72 -0.60 3.09 4.97
C LYS A 72 0.18 3.26 6.27
N SER A 73 -0.28 2.60 7.30
CA SER A 73 0.36 2.68 8.61
C SER A 73 1.79 2.15 8.56
N LYS A 74 2.00 1.03 7.87
CA LYS A 74 3.34 0.46 7.73
C LYS A 74 4.27 1.38 6.95
N ILE A 75 3.78 1.93 5.84
CA ILE A 75 4.58 2.85 5.02
C ILE A 75 4.98 4.07 5.86
N SER A 76 4.02 4.64 6.57
CA SER A 76 4.25 5.81 7.41
C SER A 76 5.32 5.54 8.46
N LYS A 77 5.26 4.36 9.07
CA LYS A 77 6.23 3.96 10.08
C LYS A 77 7.64 3.93 9.50
N TYR A 78 7.81 3.30 8.33
CA TYR A 78 9.11 3.20 7.71
C TYR A 78 9.65 4.55 7.26
N LEU A 79 8.77 5.41 6.77
CA LEU A 79 9.19 6.75 6.36
C LEU A 79 9.63 7.59 7.53
N ASN A 80 8.97 7.45 8.67
CA ASN A 80 9.31 8.20 9.88
C ASN A 80 10.59 7.71 10.54
N GLU A 81 10.98 6.48 10.30
CA GLU A 81 12.18 5.90 10.88
C GLU A 81 13.45 6.31 10.14
N LYS A 82 13.30 6.95 9.00
CA LYS A 82 14.44 7.48 8.27
C LYS A 82 14.87 8.84 8.82
#